data_5a55a225c96f541d43ea90fe917dbd32
#
_entry.id   5a55a225c96f541d43ea90fe917dbd32
#
_cell.length_a   1.000
_cell.length_b   1.000
_cell.length_c   1.000
_cell.angle_alpha   90.00
_cell.angle_beta   90.00
_cell.angle_gamma   90.00
#
_symmetry.space_group_name_H-M   'P 1'
#
loop_
_entity.id
_entity.type
_entity.pdbx_description
1 polymer ?
#
loop_
_entity_poly.entity_id
_entity_poly.type
_entity_poly.pdbx_seq_one_letter_code
_entity_poly.pdbx_strand_id
1 'polypeptide(L)'
;MITRHAIFVGRVKAGQEAAMRAYVKAELEPLWRQFACAKEVKVSYGVEQDPNGPQIPLMLAITYEDETGMAAALDSPARYTSRDLLPGFYDRFFEDVTLLHYVME
;
A
#
# COMPACT_ATOMS: atom_id res chain seq x y z
N MET A 1 15.93 -1.47 -12.84
CA MET A 1 14.87 -1.81 -11.88
C MET A 1 13.73 -0.84 -11.94
N ILE A 2 12.53 -1.29 -11.62
CA ILE A 2 11.35 -0.44 -11.54
C ILE A 2 10.69 -0.59 -10.18
N THR A 3 10.03 0.46 -9.72
CA THR A 3 9.33 0.46 -8.44
C THR A 3 7.87 0.85 -8.66
N ARG A 4 6.96 0.01 -8.19
CA ARG A 4 5.53 0.32 -8.21
C ARG A 4 5.15 0.90 -6.87
N HIS A 5 4.66 2.14 -6.91
CA HIS A 5 4.18 2.85 -5.72
C HIS A 5 2.67 2.73 -5.65
N ALA A 6 2.17 2.30 -4.50
CA ALA A 6 0.75 2.33 -4.17
C ALA A 6 0.56 3.41 -3.11
N ILE A 7 -0.10 4.49 -3.47
CA ILE A 7 -0.24 5.68 -2.63
C ILE A 7 -1.70 5.79 -2.18
N PHE A 8 -1.91 5.68 -0.88
CA PHE A 8 -3.25 5.79 -0.29
C PHE A 8 -3.47 7.25 0.11
N VAL A 9 -4.28 7.94 -0.66
CA VAL A 9 -4.58 9.36 -0.45
C VAL A 9 -5.93 9.48 0.23
N GLY A 10 -5.99 10.13 1.39
CA GLY A 10 -7.25 10.28 2.11
C GLY A 10 -7.06 10.51 3.58
N ARG A 11 -8.15 10.36 4.34
CA ARG A 11 -8.16 10.65 5.77
C ARG A 11 -8.51 9.41 6.56
N VAL A 12 -7.67 9.12 7.55
CA VAL A 12 -7.95 8.09 8.55
C VAL A 12 -8.98 8.63 9.53
N LYS A 13 -9.92 7.79 9.97
CA LYS A 13 -10.89 8.16 10.99
C LYS A 13 -10.18 8.63 12.26
N ALA A 14 -10.74 9.63 12.92
CA ALA A 14 -10.14 10.21 14.12
C ALA A 14 -9.86 9.12 15.16
N GLY A 15 -8.63 9.10 15.67
CA GLY A 15 -8.21 8.14 16.70
C GLY A 15 -7.88 6.74 16.18
N GLN A 16 -7.95 6.51 14.88
CA GLN A 16 -7.73 5.18 14.30
C GLN A 16 -6.36 4.98 13.65
N GLU A 17 -5.46 5.98 13.70
CA GLU A 17 -4.15 5.87 13.06
C GLU A 17 -3.34 4.68 13.58
N ALA A 18 -3.26 4.52 14.90
CA ALA A 18 -2.50 3.41 15.49
C ALA A 18 -3.11 2.05 15.11
N ALA A 19 -4.43 1.94 15.15
CA ALA A 19 -5.13 0.71 14.78
C ALA A 19 -4.97 0.39 13.30
N MET A 20 -5.01 1.40 12.44
CA MET A 20 -4.78 1.25 11.00
C MET A 20 -3.38 0.70 10.73
N ARG A 21 -2.35 1.29 11.36
CA ARG A 21 -0.97 0.83 11.20
C ARG A 21 -0.77 -0.59 11.73
N ALA A 22 -1.42 -0.93 12.84
CA ALA A 22 -1.36 -2.28 13.41
C ALA A 22 -1.99 -3.30 12.44
N TYR A 23 -3.11 -2.97 11.84
CA TYR A 23 -3.75 -3.83 10.84
C TYR A 23 -2.86 -4.04 9.63
N VAL A 24 -2.25 -2.98 9.11
CA VAL A 24 -1.31 -3.08 7.98
C VAL A 24 -0.18 -4.04 8.32
N LYS A 25 0.43 -3.88 9.48
CA LYS A 25 1.56 -4.74 9.90
C LYS A 25 1.15 -6.20 10.08
N ALA A 26 -0.03 -6.45 10.60
CA ALA A 26 -0.49 -7.80 10.88
C ALA A 26 -1.08 -8.52 9.67
N GLU A 27 -1.82 -7.80 8.81
CA GLU A 27 -2.66 -8.43 7.79
C GLU A 27 -2.21 -8.12 6.35
N LEU A 28 -1.76 -6.91 6.06
CA LEU A 28 -1.44 -6.51 4.69
C LEU A 28 0.05 -6.66 4.36
N GLU A 29 0.92 -6.18 5.22
CA GLU A 29 2.37 -6.23 4.96
C GLU A 29 2.88 -7.65 4.73
N PRO A 30 2.47 -8.68 5.51
CA PRO A 30 2.90 -10.05 5.23
C PRO A 30 2.51 -10.53 3.83
N LEU A 31 1.35 -10.12 3.33
CA LEU A 31 0.90 -10.46 1.97
C LEU A 31 1.73 -9.72 0.92
N TRP A 32 1.96 -8.43 1.11
CA TRP A 32 2.78 -7.65 0.19
C TRP A 32 4.20 -8.21 0.06
N ARG A 33 4.75 -8.70 1.16
CA ARG A 33 6.09 -9.32 1.15
C ARG A 33 6.12 -10.67 0.45
N GLN A 34 4.98 -11.25 0.17
CA GLN A 34 4.85 -12.51 -0.58
C GLN A 34 4.60 -12.31 -2.07
N PHE A 35 4.54 -11.07 -2.54
CA PHE A 35 4.37 -10.81 -3.97
C PHE A 35 5.54 -11.45 -4.74
N ALA A 36 5.20 -12.18 -5.81
CA ALA A 36 6.21 -12.85 -6.62
C ALA A 36 7.23 -11.84 -7.18
N CYS A 37 8.49 -12.22 -7.25
CA CYS A 37 9.56 -11.42 -7.86
C CYS A 37 9.86 -10.09 -7.17
N ALA A 38 9.30 -9.82 -6.01
CA ALA A 38 9.60 -8.60 -5.26
C ALA A 38 11.05 -8.62 -4.78
N LYS A 39 11.81 -7.59 -5.14
CA LYS A 39 13.19 -7.42 -4.68
C LYS A 39 13.25 -6.66 -3.36
N GLU A 40 12.37 -5.68 -3.21
CA GLU A 40 12.28 -4.88 -2.00
C GLU A 40 10.84 -4.48 -1.79
N VAL A 41 10.38 -4.54 -0.55
CA VAL A 41 9.05 -4.09 -0.14
C VAL A 41 9.23 -3.05 0.95
N LYS A 42 8.72 -1.85 0.72
CA LYS A 42 8.84 -0.74 1.65
C LYS A 42 7.46 -0.20 1.99
N VAL A 43 7.13 -0.19 3.27
CA VAL A 43 5.86 0.36 3.77
C VAL A 43 6.18 1.61 4.56
N SER A 44 5.50 2.70 4.24
CA SER A 44 5.72 4.00 4.90
C SER A 44 4.39 4.56 5.38
N TYR A 45 4.43 5.23 6.53
CA TYR A 45 3.25 5.87 7.10
C TYR A 45 3.44 7.38 7.09
N GLY A 46 2.41 8.12 6.71
CA GLY A 46 2.46 9.57 6.68
C GLY A 46 2.59 10.15 8.07
N VAL A 47 3.49 11.11 8.23
CA VAL A 47 3.73 11.83 9.49
C VAL A 47 3.38 13.30 9.32
N GLU A 48 3.71 13.88 8.17
CA GLU A 48 3.54 15.29 7.91
C GLU A 48 3.43 15.54 6.41
N GLN A 49 2.69 16.56 6.02
CA GLN A 49 2.60 17.04 4.66
C GLN A 49 2.54 18.57 4.65
N ASP A 50 2.76 19.17 3.48
CA ASP A 50 2.59 20.60 3.30
C ASP A 50 1.14 21.01 3.60
N PRO A 51 0.89 22.25 4.05
CA PRO A 51 -0.46 22.70 4.42
C PRO A 51 -1.51 22.53 3.31
N ASN A 52 -1.09 22.61 2.06
CA ASN A 52 -1.98 22.44 0.90
C ASN A 52 -1.83 21.08 0.25
N GLY A 53 -1.01 20.20 0.80
CA GLY A 53 -0.79 18.87 0.26
C GLY A 53 -1.89 17.89 0.68
N PRO A 54 -2.19 16.89 -0.16
CA PRO A 54 -3.10 15.84 0.24
C PRO A 54 -2.52 15.02 1.38
N GLN A 55 -3.39 14.46 2.22
CA GLN A 55 -2.96 13.53 3.24
C GLN A 55 -2.66 12.17 2.62
N ILE A 56 -1.50 11.62 2.96
CA ILE A 56 -1.06 10.31 2.51
C ILE A 56 -0.69 9.49 3.76
N PRO A 57 -1.66 8.82 4.37
CA PRO A 57 -1.40 8.08 5.61
C PRO A 57 -0.60 6.81 5.41
N LEU A 58 -0.55 6.29 4.19
CA LEU A 58 0.09 5.01 3.91
C LEU A 58 0.63 5.01 2.48
N MET A 59 1.84 4.51 2.30
CA MET A 59 2.42 4.28 1.00
C MET A 59 3.15 2.94 0.99
N LEU A 60 2.96 2.20 -0.10
CA LEU A 60 3.65 0.94 -0.35
C LEU A 60 4.52 1.12 -1.59
N ALA A 61 5.77 0.69 -1.53
CA ALA A 61 6.66 0.70 -2.68
C ALA A 61 7.27 -0.70 -2.82
N ILE A 62 7.05 -1.33 -3.96
CA ILE A 62 7.63 -2.63 -4.26
C ILE A 62 8.50 -2.51 -5.50
N THR A 63 9.76 -2.91 -5.36
CA THR A 63 10.75 -2.86 -6.43
C THR A 63 10.89 -4.22 -7.08
N TYR A 64 10.90 -4.21 -8.40
CA TYR A 64 11.09 -5.40 -9.25
C TYR A 64 12.26 -5.16 -10.19
N GLU A 65 12.87 -6.26 -10.66
CA GLU A 65 13.97 -6.15 -11.61
C GLU A 65 13.52 -5.54 -12.94
N ASP A 66 12.33 -5.93 -13.41
CA ASP A 66 11.76 -5.48 -14.67
C ASP A 66 10.24 -5.61 -14.70
N GLU A 67 9.63 -5.23 -15.81
CA GLU A 67 8.18 -5.29 -16.00
C GLU A 67 7.63 -6.71 -15.99
N THR A 68 8.43 -7.69 -16.43
CA THR A 68 8.02 -9.10 -16.41
C THR A 68 7.83 -9.58 -14.97
N GLY A 69 8.77 -9.24 -14.08
CA GLY A 69 8.66 -9.57 -12.66
C GLY A 69 7.47 -8.88 -12.01
N MET A 70 7.24 -7.61 -12.34
CA MET A 70 6.09 -6.88 -11.83
C MET A 70 4.78 -7.53 -12.28
N ALA A 71 4.66 -7.92 -13.56
CA ALA A 71 3.46 -8.58 -14.06
C ALA A 71 3.20 -9.89 -13.32
N ALA A 72 4.24 -10.68 -13.05
CA ALA A 72 4.12 -11.91 -12.28
C ALA A 72 3.61 -11.64 -10.86
N ALA A 73 4.10 -10.58 -10.23
CA ALA A 73 3.67 -10.18 -8.89
C ALA A 73 2.18 -9.81 -8.86
N LEU A 74 1.73 -9.03 -9.85
CA LEU A 74 0.33 -8.59 -9.94
C LEU A 74 -0.64 -9.75 -10.21
N ASP A 75 -0.13 -10.87 -10.67
CA ASP A 75 -0.91 -12.09 -10.89
C ASP A 75 -0.68 -13.15 -9.80
N SER A 76 0.00 -12.78 -8.71
CA SER A 76 0.29 -13.73 -7.64
C SER A 76 -0.89 -13.86 -6.66
N PRO A 77 -1.06 -15.05 -6.03
CA PRO A 77 -2.13 -15.24 -5.05
C PRO A 77 -2.14 -14.23 -3.92
N ALA A 78 -0.96 -13.87 -3.41
CA ALA A 78 -0.85 -12.91 -2.32
C ALA A 78 -1.39 -11.54 -2.72
N ARG A 79 -1.20 -11.13 -3.99
CA ARG A 79 -1.73 -9.88 -4.49
C ARG A 79 -3.26 -9.89 -4.50
N TYR A 80 -3.87 -10.95 -4.99
CA TYR A 80 -5.32 -11.06 -5.00
C TYR A 80 -5.90 -11.08 -3.59
N THR A 81 -5.28 -11.81 -2.68
CA THR A 81 -5.71 -11.84 -1.28
C THR A 81 -5.62 -10.46 -0.64
N SER A 82 -4.50 -9.75 -0.83
CA SER A 82 -4.35 -8.41 -0.27
C SER A 82 -5.37 -7.42 -0.86
N ARG A 83 -5.62 -7.51 -2.17
CA ARG A 83 -6.61 -6.68 -2.83
C ARG A 83 -8.01 -6.90 -2.25
N ASP A 84 -8.36 -8.14 -1.96
CA ASP A 84 -9.68 -8.50 -1.46
C ASP A 84 -9.91 -8.00 -0.03
N LEU A 85 -8.84 -7.71 0.72
CA LEU A 85 -8.93 -7.13 2.06
C LEU A 85 -9.14 -5.63 2.05
N LEU A 86 -8.85 -4.94 0.93
CA LEU A 86 -8.87 -3.47 0.90
C LEU A 86 -10.24 -2.85 1.17
N PRO A 87 -11.36 -3.35 0.61
CA PRO A 87 -12.66 -2.74 0.92
C PRO A 87 -12.98 -2.70 2.43
N GLY A 88 -12.74 -3.79 3.13
CA GLY A 88 -12.93 -3.84 4.58
C GLY A 88 -11.96 -2.95 5.34
N PHE A 89 -10.71 -2.89 4.88
CA PHE A 89 -9.69 -2.02 5.43
C PHE A 89 -10.11 -0.55 5.30
N TYR A 90 -10.60 -0.14 4.13
CA TYR A 90 -11.07 1.23 3.90
C TYR A 90 -12.26 1.56 4.79
N ASP A 91 -13.25 0.68 4.81
CA ASP A 91 -14.46 0.89 5.59
C ASP A 91 -14.18 1.03 7.08
N ARG A 92 -13.24 0.25 7.58
CA ARG A 92 -12.91 0.22 9.01
C ARG A 92 -12.12 1.44 9.46
N PHE A 93 -11.15 1.90 8.66
CA PHE A 93 -10.14 2.86 9.13
C PHE A 93 -10.17 4.22 8.46
N PHE A 94 -10.85 4.37 7.33
CA PHE A 94 -10.78 5.61 6.54
C PHE A 94 -12.14 6.27 6.44
N GLU A 95 -12.14 7.60 6.47
CA GLU A 95 -13.31 8.39 6.10
C GLU A 95 -13.44 8.48 4.59
N ASP A 96 -12.32 8.69 3.92
CA ASP A 96 -12.21 8.64 2.47
C ASP A 96 -10.82 8.14 2.11
N VAL A 97 -10.70 7.48 0.98
CA VAL A 97 -9.42 7.01 0.46
C VAL A 97 -9.49 6.81 -1.05
N THR A 98 -8.43 7.21 -1.73
CA THR A 98 -8.21 6.92 -3.13
C THR A 98 -6.85 6.24 -3.24
N LEU A 99 -6.80 5.07 -3.86
CA LEU A 99 -5.55 4.36 -4.09
C LEU A 99 -5.04 4.68 -5.48
N LEU A 100 -3.83 5.24 -5.55
CA LEU A 100 -3.16 5.58 -6.79
C LEU A 100 -1.94 4.70 -6.97
N HIS A 101 -1.67 4.30 -8.21
CA HIS A 101 -0.48 3.52 -8.53
C HIS A 101 0.38 4.25 -9.53
N TYR A 102 1.70 4.26 -9.27
CA TYR A 102 2.70 4.81 -10.17
C TYR A 102 3.84 3.82 -10.31
N VAL A 103 4.32 3.62 -11.53
CA VAL A 103 5.52 2.82 -11.77
C VAL A 103 6.61 3.77 -12.22
N MET A 104 7.73 3.72 -11.53
CA MET A 104 8.86 4.64 -11.75
C MET A 104 10.17 3.84 -11.76
N GLU A 105 11.15 4.37 -12.47
CA GLU A 105 12.49 3.78 -12.46
C GLU A 105 13.55 4.77 -11.97
#